data_46a9d38ef09f22b7aababfcd2da25624
#
_entry.id   46a9d38ef09f22b7aababfcd2da25624
#
_cell.length_a   1.000
_cell.length_b   1.000
_cell.length_c   1.000
_cell.angle_alpha   90.00
_cell.angle_beta   90.00
_cell.angle_gamma   90.00
#
_symmetry.space_group_name_H-M   'P 1'
#
loop_
_entity.id
_entity.type
_entity.pdbx_description
1 polymer ?
#
loop_
_entity_poly.entity_id
_entity_poly.type
_entity_poly.pdbx_seq_one_letter_code
_entity_poly.pdbx_strand_id
1 'polypeptide(L)'
;MEYKLSDIAFYSKQKISVEDISVKNYVSTENMLPNKNGKIAATTLPKVKQTLKYEPNDVLISNIRPYFKKIWLANEEGGCSNDVLVLTAKNGIDPRYLYYVLANDKFFDYSMATSKGTKMPRGDKNSIMDYLVPSYPIDIQLKIASVLWNIDEKIRINEKINKNLEQQAQLLFKSWFVDFEPFNGTMPSDWEVVPFEKIIDFQNGYAFKSKELLNEPSSDCYQVFKQGHIA
;
A
#
# COMPACT_ATOMS: atom_id res chain seq x y z
N MET A 1 2.74 24.35 -18.51
CA MET A 1 4.20 24.12 -18.54
C MET A 1 4.49 22.81 -17.83
N GLU A 2 5.54 22.12 -18.21
CA GLU A 2 6.00 20.92 -17.53
C GLU A 2 7.42 21.16 -17.01
N TYR A 3 7.73 20.61 -15.84
CA TYR A 3 9.07 20.60 -15.26
C TYR A 3 9.63 19.17 -15.33
N LYS A 4 10.95 19.03 -15.33
CA LYS A 4 11.56 17.76 -14.96
C LYS A 4 11.44 17.54 -13.46
N LEU A 5 11.35 16.30 -13.03
CA LEU A 5 11.36 15.97 -11.61
C LEU A 5 12.59 16.58 -10.90
N SER A 6 13.74 16.62 -11.61
CA SER A 6 14.97 17.28 -11.14
C SER A 6 14.82 18.78 -10.85
N ASP A 7 13.83 19.44 -11.43
CA ASP A 7 13.59 20.87 -11.19
C ASP A 7 12.86 21.09 -9.85
N ILE A 8 12.06 20.12 -9.41
CA ILE A 8 11.18 20.22 -8.23
C ILE A 8 11.61 19.36 -7.03
N ALA A 9 12.50 18.39 -7.21
CA ALA A 9 12.97 17.50 -6.16
C ALA A 9 14.46 17.13 -6.35
N PHE A 10 15.03 16.54 -5.31
CA PHE A 10 16.38 15.96 -5.37
C PHE A 10 16.45 14.70 -4.50
N TYR A 11 17.44 13.85 -4.77
CA TYR A 11 17.71 12.69 -3.92
C TYR A 11 18.44 13.10 -2.64
N SER A 12 17.91 12.73 -1.49
CA SER A 12 18.62 12.85 -0.21
C SER A 12 19.90 12.00 -0.25
N LYS A 13 20.98 12.58 0.33
CA LYS A 13 22.29 11.91 0.48
C LYS A 13 22.72 11.81 1.94
N GLN A 14 21.89 12.28 2.84
CA GLN A 14 22.17 12.26 4.28
C GLN A 14 22.21 10.80 4.77
N LYS A 15 23.02 10.57 5.81
CA LYS A 15 23.12 9.25 6.44
C LYS A 15 22.77 9.35 7.92
N ILE A 16 22.30 8.26 8.47
CA ILE A 16 21.98 8.07 9.87
C ILE A 16 22.65 6.79 10.38
N SER A 17 23.09 6.78 11.64
CA SER A 17 23.58 5.56 12.28
C SER A 17 22.45 4.56 12.45
N VAL A 18 22.74 3.27 12.27
CA VAL A 18 21.75 2.21 12.54
C VAL A 18 21.41 2.11 14.03
N GLU A 19 22.30 2.59 14.91
CA GLU A 19 22.06 2.68 16.35
C GLU A 19 20.98 3.70 16.71
N ASP A 20 20.76 4.71 15.85
CA ASP A 20 19.77 5.79 16.06
C ASP A 20 18.40 5.45 15.48
N ILE A 21 18.22 4.26 14.88
CA ILE A 21 16.97 3.82 14.27
C ILE A 21 16.45 2.51 14.89
N SER A 22 15.18 2.26 14.67
CA SER A 22 14.49 1.06 15.12
C SER A 22 13.80 0.35 13.94
N VAL A 23 13.29 -0.84 14.15
CA VAL A 23 12.47 -1.54 13.16
C VAL A 23 11.20 -0.78 12.77
N LYS A 24 10.75 0.18 13.59
CA LYS A 24 9.57 1.01 13.29
C LYS A 24 9.86 2.08 12.25
N ASN A 25 11.04 2.71 12.33
CA ASN A 25 11.45 3.80 11.42
C ASN A 25 12.57 3.39 10.44
N TYR A 26 12.80 2.09 10.24
CA TYR A 26 13.61 1.59 9.12
C TYR A 26 12.72 1.20 7.94
N VAL A 27 13.07 1.67 6.73
CA VAL A 27 12.32 1.42 5.50
C VAL A 27 13.17 0.63 4.50
N SER A 28 12.66 -0.50 4.07
CA SER A 28 13.24 -1.31 2.99
C SER A 28 12.18 -1.63 1.94
N THR A 29 12.59 -2.17 0.82
CA THR A 29 11.65 -2.62 -0.21
C THR A 29 10.73 -3.75 0.28
N GLU A 30 11.11 -4.46 1.34
CA GLU A 30 10.34 -5.58 1.90
C GLU A 30 9.17 -5.10 2.75
N ASN A 31 9.38 -4.05 3.57
CA ASN A 31 8.35 -3.55 4.46
C ASN A 31 7.55 -2.37 3.89
N MET A 32 7.87 -1.88 2.70
CA MET A 32 6.97 -1.04 1.91
C MET A 32 5.88 -1.90 1.28
N LEU A 33 4.63 -1.48 1.45
CA LEU A 33 3.46 -2.19 0.94
C LEU A 33 3.21 -1.87 -0.54
N PRO A 34 2.74 -2.85 -1.35
CA PRO A 34 2.39 -2.60 -2.74
C PRO A 34 1.16 -1.69 -2.87
N ASN A 35 0.92 -1.22 -4.10
CA ASN A 35 -0.26 -0.41 -4.44
C ASN A 35 -0.41 0.85 -3.59
N LYS A 36 0.72 1.52 -3.25
CA LYS A 36 0.74 2.80 -2.53
C LYS A 36 0.21 2.74 -1.07
N ASN A 37 0.19 1.55 -0.46
CA ASN A 37 -0.34 1.33 0.88
C ASN A 37 0.65 1.65 2.01
N GLY A 38 1.70 2.45 1.73
CA GLY A 38 2.65 2.91 2.73
C GLY A 38 3.64 1.84 3.19
N LYS A 39 3.86 1.74 4.49
CA LYS A 39 4.82 0.80 5.09
C LYS A 39 4.29 0.14 6.36
N ILE A 40 4.90 -0.98 6.72
CA ILE A 40 4.79 -1.61 8.04
C ILE A 40 6.14 -1.57 8.76
N ALA A 41 6.20 -1.96 10.01
CA ALA A 41 7.46 -2.12 10.72
C ALA A 41 8.33 -3.18 10.03
N ALA A 42 9.64 -2.93 9.98
CA ALA A 42 10.60 -3.92 9.47
C ALA A 42 10.73 -5.10 10.44
N THR A 43 11.10 -6.26 9.94
CA THR A 43 11.36 -7.44 10.77
C THR A 43 12.74 -7.38 11.43
N THR A 44 13.72 -6.78 10.74
CA THR A 44 15.10 -6.68 11.19
C THR A 44 15.73 -5.37 10.73
N LEU A 45 16.76 -4.93 11.44
CA LEU A 45 17.63 -3.84 10.99
C LEU A 45 18.78 -4.36 10.11
N PRO A 46 19.33 -3.53 9.21
CA PRO A 46 20.46 -3.92 8.37
C PRO A 46 21.74 -4.06 9.20
N LYS A 47 22.58 -5.02 8.80
CA LYS A 47 23.90 -5.25 9.45
C LYS A 47 24.99 -4.32 8.89
N VAL A 48 24.75 -3.02 8.93
CA VAL A 48 25.68 -1.96 8.50
C VAL A 48 25.77 -0.87 9.57
N LYS A 49 26.83 -0.06 9.56
CA LYS A 49 26.97 1.03 10.54
C LYS A 49 26.04 2.20 10.27
N GLN A 50 25.82 2.53 9.01
CA GLN A 50 25.02 3.66 8.58
C GLN A 50 24.14 3.28 7.39
N THR A 51 22.99 3.94 7.30
CA THR A 51 22.05 3.83 6.20
C THR A 51 21.64 5.22 5.68
N LEU A 52 20.93 5.29 4.57
CA LEU A 52 20.42 6.55 4.05
C LEU A 52 19.36 7.10 5.01
N LYS A 53 19.47 8.38 5.37
CA LYS A 53 18.49 9.08 6.21
C LYS A 53 17.34 9.61 5.38
N TYR A 54 16.14 9.56 5.93
CA TYR A 54 14.97 10.31 5.46
C TYR A 54 14.40 11.16 6.59
N GLU A 55 13.72 12.23 6.24
CA GLU A 55 13.09 13.18 7.15
C GLU A 55 11.58 13.27 6.90
N PRO A 56 10.79 13.82 7.85
CA PRO A 56 9.38 14.10 7.59
C PRO A 56 9.19 14.92 6.31
N ASN A 57 8.19 14.55 5.52
CA ASN A 57 7.87 15.09 4.20
C ASN A 57 8.78 14.63 3.05
N ASP A 58 9.75 13.76 3.27
CA ASP A 58 10.42 13.08 2.17
C ASP A 58 9.50 12.03 1.54
N VAL A 59 9.60 11.87 0.22
CA VAL A 59 8.90 10.82 -0.52
C VAL A 59 9.83 9.64 -0.74
N LEU A 60 9.48 8.49 -0.17
CA LEU A 60 10.23 7.25 -0.31
C LEU A 60 9.60 6.35 -1.37
N ILE A 61 10.42 5.85 -2.30
CA ILE A 61 9.97 4.99 -3.40
C ILE A 61 10.88 3.76 -3.46
N SER A 62 10.29 2.56 -3.55
CA SER A 62 11.06 1.36 -3.86
C SER A 62 11.62 1.43 -5.27
N ASN A 63 12.95 1.35 -5.41
CA ASN A 63 13.63 1.34 -6.70
C ASN A 63 13.61 -0.06 -7.36
N ILE A 64 13.23 -1.10 -6.62
CA ILE A 64 13.14 -2.48 -7.12
C ILE A 64 11.70 -2.78 -7.50
N ARG A 65 11.51 -3.37 -8.70
CA ARG A 65 10.21 -3.81 -9.22
C ARG A 65 9.16 -2.68 -9.13
N PRO A 66 9.34 -1.59 -9.87
CA PRO A 66 8.45 -0.42 -9.82
C PRO A 66 6.96 -0.75 -10.04
N TYR A 67 6.67 -1.85 -10.72
CA TYR A 67 5.30 -2.33 -10.94
C TYR A 67 4.52 -2.67 -9.64
N PHE A 68 5.20 -2.85 -8.51
CA PHE A 68 4.52 -2.96 -7.22
C PHE A 68 4.01 -1.62 -6.67
N LYS A 69 4.40 -0.49 -7.29
CA LYS A 69 3.93 0.86 -6.94
C LYS A 69 4.10 1.18 -5.44
N LYS A 70 5.27 0.83 -4.89
CA LYS A 70 5.58 1.04 -3.48
C LYS A 70 6.11 2.45 -3.26
N ILE A 71 5.32 3.29 -2.61
CA ILE A 71 5.61 4.68 -2.27
C ILE A 71 5.07 5.02 -0.88
N TRP A 72 5.74 5.92 -0.18
CA TRP A 72 5.31 6.41 1.12
C TRP A 72 5.79 7.86 1.33
N LEU A 73 4.90 8.73 1.84
CA LEU A 73 5.26 10.06 2.32
C LEU A 73 5.64 9.94 3.78
N ALA A 74 6.89 10.28 4.13
CA ALA A 74 7.41 10.15 5.47
C ALA A 74 6.71 11.13 6.43
N ASN A 75 6.26 10.63 7.57
CA ASN A 75 5.69 11.41 8.68
C ASN A 75 6.60 11.39 9.92
N GLU A 76 7.74 10.76 9.83
CA GLU A 76 8.78 10.63 10.86
C GLU A 76 10.16 10.65 10.21
N GLU A 77 11.22 10.79 10.99
CA GLU A 77 12.60 10.58 10.53
C GLU A 77 13.02 9.11 10.73
N GLY A 78 14.00 8.69 9.95
CA GLY A 78 14.57 7.35 10.09
C GLY A 78 15.58 7.00 9.01
N GLY A 79 15.83 5.70 8.88
CA GLY A 79 16.78 5.17 7.92
C GLY A 79 16.12 4.30 6.86
N CYS A 80 16.75 4.21 5.68
CA CYS A 80 16.24 3.32 4.65
C CYS A 80 17.33 2.57 3.89
N SER A 81 16.92 1.48 3.26
CA SER A 81 17.77 0.67 2.39
C SER A 81 18.23 1.47 1.15
N ASN A 82 19.39 1.11 0.60
CA ASN A 82 19.89 1.69 -0.66
C ASN A 82 18.99 1.42 -1.88
N ASP A 83 18.08 0.47 -1.78
CA ASP A 83 17.09 0.15 -2.80
C ASP A 83 15.78 0.97 -2.64
N VAL A 84 15.76 1.89 -1.69
CA VAL A 84 14.72 2.90 -1.52
C VAL A 84 15.28 4.26 -1.95
N LEU A 85 14.58 4.93 -2.83
CA LEU A 85 14.89 6.31 -3.23
C LEU A 85 14.21 7.26 -2.26
N VAL A 86 14.97 8.22 -1.75
CA VAL A 86 14.46 9.31 -0.89
C VAL A 86 14.47 10.59 -1.71
N LEU A 87 13.30 11.13 -2.00
CA LEU A 87 13.13 12.38 -2.75
C LEU A 87 12.63 13.47 -1.81
N THR A 88 13.41 14.54 -1.74
CA THR A 88 13.08 15.75 -0.98
C THR A 88 12.57 16.82 -1.93
N ALA A 89 11.46 17.46 -1.60
CA ALA A 89 10.91 18.57 -2.35
C ALA A 89 11.81 19.80 -2.26
N LYS A 90 12.00 20.53 -3.37
CA LYS A 90 12.71 21.81 -3.39
C LYS A 90 11.83 22.93 -2.83
N ASN A 91 12.46 24.06 -2.50
CA ASN A 91 11.76 25.28 -2.07
C ASN A 91 10.68 25.69 -3.07
N GLY A 92 9.48 26.00 -2.57
CA GLY A 92 8.33 26.35 -3.40
C GLY A 92 7.53 25.18 -3.93
N ILE A 93 7.87 23.95 -3.54
CA ILE A 93 7.13 22.73 -3.86
C ILE A 93 6.52 22.14 -2.58
N ASP A 94 5.22 21.90 -2.59
CA ASP A 94 4.54 21.20 -1.49
C ASP A 94 4.91 19.71 -1.52
N PRO A 95 5.40 19.12 -0.40
CA PRO A 95 5.80 17.71 -0.37
C PRO A 95 4.66 16.72 -0.63
N ARG A 96 3.42 17.04 -0.25
CA ARG A 96 2.25 16.21 -0.55
C ARG A 96 1.89 16.26 -2.03
N TYR A 97 2.06 17.45 -2.65
CA TYR A 97 1.93 17.56 -4.11
C TYR A 97 2.97 16.68 -4.81
N LEU A 98 4.25 16.75 -4.41
CA LEU A 98 5.30 15.88 -4.94
C LEU A 98 4.94 14.40 -4.77
N TYR A 99 4.44 14.01 -3.60
CA TYR A 99 3.98 12.64 -3.34
C TYR A 99 2.88 12.22 -4.34
N TYR A 100 1.85 13.03 -4.56
CA TYR A 100 0.76 12.67 -5.48
C TYR A 100 1.18 12.64 -6.95
N VAL A 101 2.10 13.50 -7.35
CA VAL A 101 2.71 13.43 -8.69
C VAL A 101 3.41 12.09 -8.89
N LEU A 102 4.20 11.65 -7.91
CA LEU A 102 4.94 10.39 -7.95
C LEU A 102 4.07 9.15 -7.64
N ALA A 103 2.96 9.32 -6.95
CA ALA A 103 1.99 8.25 -6.73
C ALA A 103 1.12 7.96 -7.97
N ASN A 104 1.23 8.73 -9.04
CA ASN A 104 0.51 8.48 -10.28
C ASN A 104 1.05 7.22 -10.98
N ASP A 105 0.15 6.42 -11.55
CA ASP A 105 0.52 5.19 -12.26
C ASP A 105 1.46 5.45 -13.45
N LYS A 106 1.29 6.57 -14.15
CA LYS A 106 2.17 7.01 -15.25
C LYS A 106 3.64 7.14 -14.82
N PHE A 107 3.90 7.55 -13.58
CA PHE A 107 5.26 7.61 -13.05
C PHE A 107 5.86 6.21 -12.90
N PHE A 108 5.11 5.25 -12.38
CA PHE A 108 5.57 3.87 -12.24
C PHE A 108 5.76 3.19 -13.61
N ASP A 109 4.86 3.44 -14.56
CA ASP A 109 4.98 2.96 -15.93
C ASP A 109 6.24 3.52 -16.61
N TYR A 110 6.51 4.81 -16.43
CA TYR A 110 7.75 5.44 -16.91
C TYR A 110 8.99 4.86 -16.22
N SER A 111 8.95 4.67 -14.89
CA SER A 111 10.03 4.07 -14.14
C SER A 111 10.31 2.63 -14.58
N MET A 112 9.27 1.87 -14.94
CA MET A 112 9.41 0.53 -15.53
C MET A 112 10.01 0.57 -16.93
N ALA A 113 9.52 1.45 -17.79
CA ALA A 113 10.00 1.58 -19.18
C ALA A 113 11.49 1.95 -19.25
N THR A 114 11.98 2.72 -18.26
CA THR A 114 13.38 3.13 -18.15
C THR A 114 14.23 2.23 -17.25
N SER A 115 13.64 1.15 -16.69
CA SER A 115 14.33 0.26 -15.76
C SER A 115 15.37 -0.63 -16.45
N LYS A 116 16.36 -1.07 -15.66
CA LYS A 116 17.40 -2.01 -16.09
C LYS A 116 17.24 -3.35 -15.35
N GLY A 117 17.49 -4.45 -16.06
CA GLY A 117 17.42 -5.81 -15.53
C GLY A 117 16.04 -6.45 -15.75
N THR A 118 16.03 -7.74 -16.14
CA THR A 118 14.81 -8.47 -16.50
C THR A 118 14.15 -9.17 -15.32
N LYS A 119 14.94 -9.86 -14.49
CA LYS A 119 14.39 -10.63 -13.33
C LYS A 119 14.03 -9.76 -12.13
N MET A 120 14.79 -8.68 -11.92
CA MET A 120 14.60 -7.73 -10.84
C MET A 120 14.82 -6.30 -11.38
N PRO A 121 13.85 -5.76 -12.13
CA PRO A 121 13.99 -4.44 -12.75
C PRO A 121 14.21 -3.38 -11.67
N ARG A 122 15.21 -2.52 -11.92
CA ARG A 122 15.52 -1.35 -11.10
C ARG A 122 15.36 -0.09 -11.92
N GLY A 123 14.62 0.87 -11.41
CA GLY A 123 14.48 2.18 -12.04
C GLY A 123 15.84 2.85 -12.22
N ASP A 124 16.06 3.44 -13.38
CA ASP A 124 17.26 4.24 -13.62
C ASP A 124 17.11 5.60 -12.94
N LYS A 125 17.96 5.87 -11.94
CA LYS A 125 17.89 7.09 -11.10
C LYS A 125 17.97 8.39 -11.92
N ASN A 126 18.75 8.40 -13.00
CA ASN A 126 18.88 9.59 -13.84
C ASN A 126 17.62 9.78 -14.68
N SER A 127 17.15 8.71 -15.32
CA SER A 127 15.90 8.75 -16.07
C SER A 127 14.71 9.15 -15.22
N ILE A 128 14.63 8.67 -13.97
CA ILE A 128 13.57 9.07 -13.04
C ILE A 128 13.56 10.59 -12.84
N MET A 129 14.72 11.22 -12.72
CA MET A 129 14.83 12.68 -12.55
C MET A 129 14.48 13.47 -13.82
N ASP A 130 14.44 12.83 -14.98
CA ASP A 130 13.96 13.42 -16.24
C ASP A 130 12.43 13.28 -16.45
N TYR A 131 11.73 12.60 -15.53
CA TYR A 131 10.27 12.47 -15.60
C TYR A 131 9.60 13.84 -15.62
N LEU A 132 8.67 14.05 -16.58
CA LEU A 132 7.96 15.31 -16.72
C LEU A 132 6.77 15.40 -15.75
N VAL A 133 6.70 16.49 -15.02
CA VAL A 133 5.69 16.76 -14.01
C VAL A 133 4.95 18.06 -14.30
N PRO A 134 3.64 18.16 -14.00
CA PRO A 134 2.91 19.41 -14.17
C PRO A 134 3.50 20.53 -13.31
N SER A 135 3.64 21.71 -13.91
CA SER A 135 4.08 22.92 -13.24
C SER A 135 2.87 23.75 -12.82
N TYR A 136 2.65 23.84 -11.50
CA TYR A 136 1.62 24.68 -10.91
C TYR A 136 2.21 25.64 -9.87
N PRO A 137 1.64 26.86 -9.72
CA PRO A 137 1.93 27.74 -8.59
C PRO A 137 1.63 27.05 -7.25
N ILE A 138 2.32 27.46 -6.19
CA ILE A 138 2.25 26.80 -4.88
C ILE A 138 0.82 26.75 -4.31
N ASP A 139 0.01 27.77 -4.53
CA ASP A 139 -1.39 27.81 -4.10
C ASP A 139 -2.25 26.74 -4.78
N ILE A 140 -1.99 26.43 -6.03
CA ILE A 140 -2.66 25.35 -6.78
C ILE A 140 -2.14 23.99 -6.31
N GLN A 141 -0.82 23.84 -6.08
CA GLN A 141 -0.24 22.62 -5.53
C GLN A 141 -0.89 22.25 -4.19
N LEU A 142 -1.01 23.24 -3.28
CA LEU A 142 -1.64 23.06 -1.98
C LEU A 142 -3.11 22.65 -2.07
N LYS A 143 -3.86 23.23 -2.99
CA LYS A 143 -5.28 22.85 -3.23
C LYS A 143 -5.39 21.42 -3.73
N ILE A 144 -4.60 21.04 -4.74
CA ILE A 144 -4.59 19.67 -5.28
C ILE A 144 -4.21 18.68 -4.17
N ALA A 145 -3.11 18.93 -3.46
CA ALA A 145 -2.63 18.08 -2.39
C ALA A 145 -3.66 17.94 -1.26
N SER A 146 -4.31 19.02 -0.86
CA SER A 146 -5.34 19.01 0.19
C SER A 146 -6.54 18.14 -0.17
N VAL A 147 -7.05 18.26 -1.41
CA VAL A 147 -8.19 17.44 -1.86
C VAL A 147 -7.85 15.96 -1.85
N LEU A 148 -6.71 15.59 -2.43
CA LEU A 148 -6.28 14.19 -2.50
C LEU A 148 -5.98 13.63 -1.11
N TRP A 149 -5.30 14.41 -0.25
CA TRP A 149 -5.02 14.02 1.13
C TRP A 149 -6.28 13.75 1.94
N ASN A 150 -7.31 14.59 1.80
CA ASN A 150 -8.58 14.38 2.50
C ASN A 150 -9.31 13.11 2.03
N ILE A 151 -9.15 12.72 0.77
CA ILE A 151 -9.70 11.47 0.24
C ILE A 151 -8.94 10.27 0.84
N ASP A 152 -7.61 10.30 0.81
CA ASP A 152 -6.77 9.23 1.37
C ASP A 152 -7.01 9.07 2.89
N GLU A 153 -7.15 10.19 3.63
CA GLU A 153 -7.49 10.14 5.05
C GLU A 153 -8.87 9.49 5.31
N LYS A 154 -9.86 9.77 4.47
CA LYS A 154 -11.17 9.10 4.58
C LYS A 154 -11.06 7.60 4.31
N ILE A 155 -10.31 7.19 3.29
CA ILE A 155 -10.05 5.77 2.99
C ILE A 155 -9.39 5.11 4.21
N ARG A 156 -8.32 5.70 4.72
CA ARG A 156 -7.57 5.18 5.89
C ARG A 156 -8.43 5.08 7.16
N ILE A 157 -9.32 6.06 7.39
CA ILE A 157 -10.24 6.03 8.52
C ILE A 157 -11.25 4.90 8.34
N ASN A 158 -11.83 4.75 7.15
CA ASN A 158 -12.80 3.70 6.85
C ASN A 158 -12.18 2.29 7.00
N GLU A 159 -10.93 2.09 6.55
CA GLU A 159 -10.21 0.82 6.75
C GLU A 159 -10.04 0.50 8.25
N LYS A 160 -9.69 1.50 9.07
CA LYS A 160 -9.61 1.34 10.52
C LYS A 160 -10.96 1.00 11.15
N ILE A 161 -12.03 1.67 10.70
CA ILE A 161 -13.39 1.40 11.18
C ILE A 161 -13.78 -0.05 10.81
N ASN A 162 -13.57 -0.46 9.57
CA ASN A 162 -13.90 -1.81 9.12
C ASN A 162 -13.15 -2.87 9.93
N LYS A 163 -11.84 -2.70 10.12
CA LYS A 163 -11.04 -3.61 10.94
C LYS A 163 -11.53 -3.68 12.38
N ASN A 164 -11.93 -2.54 12.97
CA ASN A 164 -12.47 -2.49 14.32
C ASN A 164 -13.82 -3.21 14.40
N LEU A 165 -14.71 -2.98 13.42
CA LEU A 165 -16.02 -3.65 13.35
C LEU A 165 -15.85 -5.17 13.18
N GLU A 166 -14.92 -5.62 12.34
CA GLU A 166 -14.60 -7.05 12.22
C GLU A 166 -14.15 -7.65 13.56
N GLN A 167 -13.24 -6.97 14.26
CA GLN A 167 -12.76 -7.43 15.56
C GLN A 167 -13.91 -7.49 16.59
N GLN A 168 -14.79 -6.47 16.61
CA GLN A 168 -15.95 -6.45 17.49
C GLN A 168 -16.92 -7.58 17.17
N ALA A 169 -17.18 -7.82 15.87
CA ALA A 169 -18.05 -8.93 15.45
C ALA A 169 -17.47 -10.29 15.86
N GLN A 170 -16.16 -10.51 15.69
CA GLN A 170 -15.47 -11.73 16.12
C GLN A 170 -15.53 -11.93 17.65
N LEU A 171 -15.28 -10.86 18.41
CA LEU A 171 -15.37 -10.91 19.87
C LEU A 171 -16.79 -11.20 20.34
N LEU A 172 -17.78 -10.55 19.73
CA LEU A 172 -19.19 -10.78 20.07
C LEU A 172 -19.61 -12.22 19.73
N PHE A 173 -19.23 -12.70 18.55
CA PHE A 173 -19.48 -14.10 18.16
C PHE A 173 -18.84 -15.08 19.16
N LYS A 174 -17.57 -14.82 19.52
CA LYS A 174 -16.87 -15.66 20.50
C LYS A 174 -17.56 -15.65 21.85
N SER A 175 -17.90 -14.48 22.39
CA SER A 175 -18.60 -14.32 23.67
C SER A 175 -19.93 -15.08 23.69
N TRP A 176 -20.74 -14.96 22.62
CA TRP A 176 -22.09 -15.54 22.59
C TRP A 176 -22.12 -17.03 22.25
N PHE A 177 -21.30 -17.47 21.26
CA PHE A 177 -21.44 -18.80 20.64
C PHE A 177 -20.28 -19.75 20.95
N VAL A 178 -19.21 -19.26 21.59
CA VAL A 178 -18.07 -20.10 21.99
C VAL A 178 -17.93 -20.12 23.51
N ASP A 179 -17.89 -18.94 24.14
CA ASP A 179 -17.70 -18.82 25.57
C ASP A 179 -19.04 -18.83 26.34
N PHE A 180 -20.16 -18.64 25.68
CA PHE A 180 -21.52 -18.60 26.22
C PHE A 180 -21.68 -17.61 27.40
N GLU A 181 -20.93 -16.49 27.38
CA GLU A 181 -20.93 -15.50 28.48
C GLU A 181 -22.32 -14.96 28.84
N PRO A 182 -23.23 -14.63 27.88
CA PRO A 182 -24.59 -14.21 28.19
C PRO A 182 -25.44 -15.32 28.86
N PHE A 183 -24.98 -16.56 28.84
CA PHE A 183 -25.66 -17.76 29.35
C PHE A 183 -24.88 -18.38 30.51
N ASN A 184 -24.13 -17.57 31.28
CA ASN A 184 -23.32 -18.00 32.42
C ASN A 184 -22.25 -19.06 32.06
N GLY A 185 -21.68 -18.99 30.86
CA GLY A 185 -20.63 -19.90 30.42
C GLY A 185 -21.09 -21.30 30.02
N THR A 186 -22.40 -21.50 29.87
CA THR A 186 -22.97 -22.81 29.51
C THR A 186 -23.88 -22.65 28.30
N MET A 187 -23.78 -23.56 27.36
CA MET A 187 -24.66 -23.58 26.16
C MET A 187 -26.13 -23.69 26.63
N PRO A 188 -27.05 -22.86 26.14
CA PRO A 188 -28.48 -22.97 26.42
C PRO A 188 -29.01 -24.37 26.12
N SER A 189 -29.92 -24.85 26.97
CA SER A 189 -30.47 -26.21 26.88
C SER A 189 -31.36 -26.45 25.66
N ASP A 190 -31.83 -25.39 25.03
CA ASP A 190 -32.62 -25.39 23.79
C ASP A 190 -31.76 -25.32 22.54
N TRP A 191 -30.43 -25.22 22.69
CA TRP A 191 -29.50 -25.29 21.58
C TRP A 191 -29.00 -26.70 21.36
N GLU A 192 -28.86 -27.11 20.10
CA GLU A 192 -28.41 -28.45 19.72
C GLU A 192 -27.17 -28.36 18.85
N VAL A 193 -26.19 -29.23 19.10
CA VAL A 193 -25.04 -29.41 18.20
C VAL A 193 -25.43 -30.43 17.13
N VAL A 194 -25.52 -29.97 15.89
CA VAL A 194 -25.89 -30.81 14.77
C VAL A 194 -24.75 -30.92 13.75
N PRO A 195 -24.62 -32.04 13.05
CA PRO A 195 -23.70 -32.18 11.93
C PRO A 195 -23.96 -31.13 10.84
N PHE A 196 -22.91 -30.64 10.22
CA PHE A 196 -22.98 -29.57 9.19
C PHE A 196 -23.86 -29.94 8.01
N GLU A 197 -23.88 -31.23 7.63
CA GLU A 197 -24.73 -31.83 6.58
C GLU A 197 -26.24 -31.69 6.81
N LYS A 198 -26.66 -31.46 8.06
CA LYS A 198 -28.07 -31.20 8.38
C LYS A 198 -28.50 -29.75 8.16
N ILE A 199 -27.54 -28.83 8.07
CA ILE A 199 -27.79 -27.39 7.98
C ILE A 199 -27.49 -26.86 6.59
N ILE A 200 -26.52 -27.44 5.90
CA ILE A 200 -26.03 -26.95 4.61
C ILE A 200 -26.07 -28.08 3.58
N ASP A 201 -26.68 -27.80 2.45
CA ASP A 201 -26.52 -28.59 1.25
C ASP A 201 -25.31 -28.05 0.46
N PHE A 202 -24.33 -28.93 0.23
CA PHE A 202 -23.09 -28.56 -0.39
C PHE A 202 -23.10 -28.95 -1.86
N GLN A 203 -23.22 -27.93 -2.73
CA GLN A 203 -23.14 -28.15 -4.17
C GLN A 203 -21.77 -27.67 -4.69
N ASN A 204 -21.01 -28.58 -5.27
CA ASN A 204 -19.76 -28.24 -5.93
C ASN A 204 -20.03 -27.38 -7.17
N GLY A 205 -19.25 -26.29 -7.30
CA GLY A 205 -19.25 -25.45 -8.49
C GLY A 205 -18.73 -26.22 -9.71
N TYR A 206 -19.14 -25.80 -10.90
CA TYR A 206 -18.63 -26.33 -12.15
C TYR A 206 -17.28 -25.73 -12.54
N ALA A 207 -16.33 -26.57 -12.95
CA ALA A 207 -15.01 -26.13 -13.41
C ALA A 207 -15.07 -25.70 -14.88
N PHE A 208 -15.37 -24.44 -15.14
CA PHE A 208 -15.41 -23.90 -16.51
C PHE A 208 -14.03 -23.92 -17.17
N LYS A 209 -13.96 -24.36 -18.41
CA LYS A 209 -12.76 -24.23 -19.24
C LYS A 209 -12.61 -22.77 -19.71
N SER A 210 -11.39 -22.31 -19.94
CA SER A 210 -11.14 -20.92 -20.34
C SER A 210 -11.90 -20.48 -21.59
N LYS A 211 -12.17 -21.39 -22.53
CA LYS A 211 -12.98 -21.17 -23.74
C LYS A 211 -14.48 -20.97 -23.49
N GLU A 212 -14.97 -21.32 -22.31
CA GLU A 212 -16.38 -21.20 -21.90
C GLU A 212 -16.62 -19.89 -21.16
N LEU A 213 -15.55 -19.10 -20.89
CA LEU A 213 -15.61 -17.83 -20.19
C LEU A 213 -15.48 -16.68 -21.19
N LEU A 214 -16.38 -15.73 -21.12
CA LEU A 214 -16.33 -14.47 -21.85
C LEU A 214 -15.59 -13.42 -21.03
N ASN A 215 -14.79 -12.59 -21.70
CA ASN A 215 -14.09 -11.48 -21.04
C ASN A 215 -14.98 -10.25 -20.85
N GLU A 216 -16.07 -10.15 -21.60
CA GLU A 216 -17.03 -9.05 -21.52
C GLU A 216 -18.45 -9.59 -21.24
N PRO A 217 -19.24 -8.86 -20.42
CA PRO A 217 -20.61 -9.28 -20.11
C PRO A 217 -21.51 -9.21 -21.35
N SER A 218 -22.37 -10.20 -21.49
CA SER A 218 -23.43 -10.25 -22.51
C SER A 218 -24.78 -10.48 -21.83
N SER A 219 -25.89 -10.07 -22.48
CA SER A 219 -27.24 -10.19 -21.94
C SER A 219 -27.65 -11.61 -21.55
N ASP A 220 -27.05 -12.62 -22.20
CA ASP A 220 -27.39 -14.02 -22.02
C ASP A 220 -26.35 -14.80 -21.19
N CYS A 221 -25.53 -14.10 -20.41
CA CYS A 221 -24.46 -14.70 -19.63
C CYS A 221 -24.65 -14.50 -18.13
N TYR A 222 -24.23 -15.50 -17.36
CA TYR A 222 -24.17 -15.40 -15.90
C TYR A 222 -22.76 -15.06 -15.43
N GLN A 223 -22.69 -14.27 -14.38
CA GLN A 223 -21.40 -13.95 -13.74
C GLN A 223 -20.86 -15.19 -13.02
N VAL A 224 -19.62 -15.56 -13.33
CA VAL A 224 -18.92 -16.68 -12.68
C VAL A 224 -17.96 -16.14 -11.64
N PHE A 225 -18.15 -16.55 -10.38
CA PHE A 225 -17.22 -16.25 -9.31
C PHE A 225 -16.15 -17.33 -9.23
N LYS A 226 -14.89 -16.92 -9.24
CA LYS A 226 -13.71 -17.78 -9.01
C LYS A 226 -13.20 -17.57 -7.60
N GLN A 227 -12.43 -18.52 -7.09
CA GLN A 227 -11.82 -18.45 -5.75
C GLN A 227 -11.11 -17.12 -5.46
N GLY A 228 -10.46 -16.51 -6.45
CA GLY A 228 -9.82 -15.18 -6.30
C GLY A 228 -10.77 -13.98 -6.28
N HIS A 229 -12.09 -14.19 -6.44
CA HIS A 229 -13.11 -13.14 -6.31
C HIS A 229 -13.81 -13.15 -4.95
N ILE A 230 -13.50 -14.17 -4.12
CA ILE A 230 -14.04 -14.37 -2.77
C ILE A 230 -12.88 -14.14 -1.80
N ALA A 231 -12.37 -12.90 -1.76
CA ALA A 231 -11.33 -12.50 -0.81
C ALA A 231 -11.81 -11.29 -0.01
#